data_b50519beea686f8e178ad7a794b52c56
#
_entry.id   b50519beea686f8e178ad7a794b52c56
#
_cell.length_a   1.000
_cell.length_b   1.000
_cell.length_c   1.000
_cell.angle_alpha   90.00
_cell.angle_beta   90.00
_cell.angle_gamma   90.00
#
_symmetry.space_group_name_H-M   'P 1'
#
loop_
_entity.id
_entity.type
_entity.pdbx_description
1 polymer ?
#
loop_
_entity_poly.entity_id
_entity_poly.type
_entity_poly.pdbx_seq_one_letter_code
_entity_poly.pdbx_strand_id
1 'polypeptide(L)'
;EIAQNAKLKDISEIASMLGIDAKGIEPYGHYKAKISNETIENLKDKEDGKLVLVTAVNPTPAGEGKTTVSIGLAQALNRLGEKAIAALREPSLGPVFGIKGGAAGGGYAQVVPMEDLNLHFTGDFHAITSANNLLAAM
;
A
#
# COMPACT_ATOMS: atom_id res chain seq x y z
N GLU A 1 -5.63 15.94 6.39
CA GLU A 1 -6.97 16.51 6.14
C GLU A 1 -7.68 15.78 4.99
N ILE A 2 -7.09 15.66 3.79
CA ILE A 2 -7.71 14.97 2.64
C ILE A 2 -7.94 13.48 2.96
N ALA A 3 -6.93 12.77 3.45
CA ALA A 3 -7.04 11.35 3.81
C ALA A 3 -8.04 11.10 4.95
N GLN A 4 -8.10 12.00 5.92
CA GLN A 4 -9.01 11.91 7.08
C GLN A 4 -10.49 12.10 6.69
N ASN A 5 -10.75 12.84 5.62
CA ASN A 5 -12.10 13.08 5.10
C ASN A 5 -12.52 12.04 4.02
N ALA A 6 -11.63 11.12 3.66
CA ALA A 6 -11.94 10.09 2.67
C ALA A 6 -12.92 9.06 3.24
N LYS A 7 -13.94 8.71 2.45
CA LYS A 7 -14.82 7.58 2.78
C LYS A 7 -14.13 6.29 2.39
N LEU A 8 -13.70 5.54 3.39
CA LEU A 8 -13.05 4.25 3.18
C LEU A 8 -14.09 3.20 2.79
N LYS A 9 -13.74 2.36 1.83
CA LYS A 9 -14.47 1.15 1.49
C LYS A 9 -13.92 0.00 2.32
N ASP A 10 -14.76 -0.98 2.62
CA ASP A 10 -14.30 -2.22 3.24
C ASP A 10 -13.34 -2.95 2.30
N ILE A 11 -12.32 -3.59 2.86
CA ILE A 11 -11.29 -4.26 2.06
C ILE A 11 -11.84 -5.42 1.23
N SER A 12 -12.91 -6.05 1.68
CA SER A 12 -13.61 -7.10 0.93
C SER A 12 -14.27 -6.54 -0.34
N GLU A 13 -14.80 -5.32 -0.26
CA GLU A 13 -15.34 -4.62 -1.44
C GLU A 13 -14.23 -4.32 -2.46
N ILE A 14 -13.07 -3.86 -1.97
CA ILE A 14 -11.91 -3.60 -2.83
C ILE A 14 -11.39 -4.90 -3.48
N ALA A 15 -11.30 -6.00 -2.70
CA ALA A 15 -10.91 -7.30 -3.23
C ALA A 15 -11.87 -7.77 -4.33
N SER A 16 -13.18 -7.61 -4.12
CA SER A 16 -14.19 -7.97 -5.10
C SER A 16 -14.07 -7.18 -6.41
N MET A 17 -13.69 -5.88 -6.33
CA MET A 17 -13.42 -5.05 -7.53
C MET A 17 -12.23 -5.59 -8.34
N LEU A 18 -11.29 -6.29 -7.71
CA LEU A 18 -10.15 -6.94 -8.35
C LEU A 18 -10.47 -8.37 -8.83
N GLY A 19 -11.68 -8.86 -8.58
CA GLY A 19 -12.10 -10.23 -8.89
C GLY A 19 -11.57 -11.27 -7.92
N ILE A 20 -11.19 -10.84 -6.71
CA ILE A 20 -10.77 -11.71 -5.61
C ILE A 20 -11.96 -11.89 -4.67
N ASP A 21 -12.34 -13.12 -4.40
CA ASP A 21 -13.43 -13.42 -3.47
C ASP A 21 -12.98 -13.31 -2.00
N ALA A 22 -13.93 -13.39 -1.07
CA ALA A 22 -13.65 -13.27 0.35
C ALA A 22 -12.74 -14.38 0.91
N LYS A 23 -12.66 -15.54 0.26
CA LYS A 23 -11.75 -16.62 0.65
C LYS A 23 -10.32 -16.38 0.17
N GLY A 24 -10.17 -15.52 -0.84
CA GLY A 24 -8.89 -15.17 -1.43
C GLY A 24 -8.10 -14.14 -0.64
N ILE A 25 -8.64 -13.61 0.45
CA ILE A 25 -7.99 -12.60 1.30
C ILE A 25 -7.99 -13.01 2.77
N GLU A 26 -6.99 -12.53 3.49
CA GLU A 26 -6.87 -12.61 4.94
C GLU A 26 -7.02 -11.20 5.54
N PRO A 27 -8.20 -10.79 6.04
CA PRO A 27 -8.43 -9.43 6.53
C PRO A 27 -7.63 -9.09 7.79
N TYR A 28 -7.11 -7.88 7.82
CA TYR A 28 -6.51 -7.23 8.99
C TYR A 28 -7.34 -6.01 9.35
N GLY A 29 -8.44 -6.22 10.06
CA GLY A 29 -9.47 -5.21 10.27
C GLY A 29 -10.31 -4.97 9.01
N HIS A 30 -10.88 -3.75 8.89
CA HIS A 30 -11.82 -3.42 7.82
C HIS A 30 -11.18 -2.90 6.53
N TYR A 31 -9.94 -2.41 6.59
CA TYR A 31 -9.37 -1.58 5.52
C TYR A 31 -8.07 -2.12 4.91
N LYS A 32 -7.61 -3.29 5.34
CA LYS A 32 -6.43 -3.95 4.82
C LYS A 32 -6.55 -5.46 4.87
N ALA A 33 -5.86 -6.14 3.98
CA ALA A 33 -5.83 -7.60 3.93
C ALA A 33 -4.53 -8.09 3.27
N LYS A 34 -4.18 -9.34 3.54
CA LYS A 34 -3.23 -10.09 2.71
C LYS A 34 -3.99 -10.88 1.67
N ILE A 35 -3.36 -11.11 0.52
CA ILE A 35 -3.86 -12.05 -0.49
C ILE A 35 -3.39 -13.45 -0.09
N SER A 36 -4.29 -14.42 -0.07
CA SER A 36 -3.93 -15.79 0.29
C SER A 36 -2.96 -16.41 -0.71
N ASN A 37 -2.10 -17.31 -0.23
CA ASN A 37 -1.16 -18.03 -1.10
C ASN A 37 -1.90 -18.86 -2.16
N GLU A 38 -3.04 -19.43 -1.83
CA GLU A 38 -3.87 -20.17 -2.78
C GLU A 38 -4.33 -19.28 -3.94
N THR A 39 -4.75 -18.04 -3.66
CA THR A 39 -5.11 -17.07 -4.71
C THR A 39 -3.92 -16.76 -5.61
N ILE A 40 -2.74 -16.58 -5.04
CA ILE A 40 -1.51 -16.30 -5.81
C ILE A 40 -1.16 -17.50 -6.71
N GLU A 41 -1.23 -18.73 -6.19
CA GLU A 41 -1.00 -19.94 -6.97
C GLU A 41 -1.97 -20.06 -8.15
N ASN A 42 -3.25 -19.79 -7.93
CA ASN A 42 -4.30 -19.86 -8.97
C ASN A 42 -4.15 -18.78 -10.06
N LEU A 43 -3.32 -17.78 -9.83
CA LEU A 43 -3.04 -16.72 -10.82
C LEU A 43 -1.82 -17.02 -11.70
N LYS A 44 -0.99 -18.01 -11.36
CA LYS A 44 0.29 -18.28 -12.07
C LYS A 44 0.14 -18.60 -13.55
N ASP A 45 -0.97 -19.20 -13.93
CA ASP A 45 -1.24 -19.59 -15.32
C ASP A 45 -2.02 -18.52 -16.12
N LYS A 46 -2.28 -17.37 -15.50
CA LYS A 46 -2.93 -16.25 -16.19
C LYS A 46 -1.90 -15.41 -16.93
N GLU A 47 -2.35 -14.82 -18.04
CA GLU A 47 -1.54 -13.88 -18.81
C GLU A 47 -1.16 -12.65 -17.94
N ASP A 48 0.10 -12.28 -17.98
CA ASP A 48 0.64 -11.13 -17.25
C ASP A 48 0.07 -9.82 -17.80
N GLY A 49 -0.23 -8.90 -16.89
CA GLY A 49 -0.56 -7.52 -17.24
C GLY A 49 0.66 -6.72 -17.67
N LYS A 50 0.44 -5.51 -18.15
CA LYS A 50 1.51 -4.57 -18.50
C LYS A 50 2.14 -3.99 -17.24
N LEU A 51 3.47 -4.10 -17.11
CA LEU A 51 4.22 -3.50 -16.02
C LEU A 51 4.71 -2.10 -16.41
N VAL A 52 4.38 -1.10 -15.59
CA VAL A 52 4.89 0.27 -15.71
C VAL A 52 5.76 0.59 -14.50
N LEU A 53 7.06 0.78 -14.73
CA LEU A 53 8.01 1.14 -13.68
C LEU A 53 8.09 2.66 -13.52
N VAL A 54 7.81 3.17 -12.33
CA VAL A 54 8.03 4.57 -11.95
C VAL A 54 9.31 4.66 -11.12
N THR A 55 10.30 5.35 -11.64
CA THR A 55 11.62 5.48 -11.02
C THR A 55 12.14 6.92 -11.10
N ALA A 56 13.27 7.18 -10.47
CA ALA A 56 13.98 8.46 -10.56
C ALA A 56 15.44 8.22 -10.94
N VAL A 57 16.03 9.18 -11.64
CA VAL A 57 17.42 9.10 -12.09
C VAL A 57 18.38 9.15 -10.91
N ASN A 58 18.18 10.11 -9.99
CA ASN A 58 19.00 10.27 -8.80
C ASN A 58 18.13 10.43 -7.55
N PRO A 59 18.56 9.89 -6.40
CA PRO A 59 17.89 10.15 -5.13
C PRO A 59 18.16 11.58 -4.66
N THR A 60 17.16 12.19 -4.01
CA THR A 60 17.29 13.50 -3.36
C THR A 60 16.84 13.41 -1.90
N PRO A 61 17.36 14.27 -0.99
CA PRO A 61 16.93 14.28 0.41
C PRO A 61 15.43 14.57 0.59
N ALA A 62 14.85 15.38 -0.29
CA ALA A 62 13.43 15.75 -0.25
C ALA A 62 12.50 14.64 -0.82
N GLY A 63 13.07 13.64 -1.50
CA GLY A 63 12.32 12.66 -2.27
C GLY A 63 11.96 13.16 -3.67
N GLU A 64 11.66 12.25 -4.58
CA GLU A 64 11.41 12.54 -6.01
C GLU A 64 9.94 12.36 -6.41
N GLY A 65 9.06 12.06 -5.44
CA GLY A 65 7.64 11.91 -5.69
C GLY A 65 7.23 10.60 -6.39
N LYS A 66 8.10 9.59 -6.45
CA LYS A 66 7.81 8.30 -7.11
C LYS A 66 6.47 7.68 -6.66
N THR A 67 6.25 7.61 -5.38
CA THR A 67 5.01 7.04 -4.81
C THR A 67 3.80 7.85 -5.21
N THR A 68 3.85 9.17 -5.09
CA THR A 68 2.74 10.06 -5.46
C THR A 68 2.41 9.95 -6.94
N VAL A 69 3.43 9.88 -7.81
CA VAL A 69 3.24 9.70 -9.25
C VAL A 69 2.65 8.32 -9.55
N SER A 70 3.13 7.26 -8.91
CA SER A 70 2.60 5.90 -9.12
C SER A 70 1.12 5.81 -8.75
N ILE A 71 0.73 6.38 -7.61
CA ILE A 71 -0.66 6.40 -7.15
C ILE A 71 -1.52 7.24 -8.10
N GLY A 72 -1.07 8.45 -8.46
CA GLY A 72 -1.78 9.33 -9.38
C GLY A 72 -1.97 8.70 -10.76
N LEU A 73 -0.97 7.98 -11.26
CA LEU A 73 -1.06 7.24 -12.52
C LEU A 73 -2.09 6.12 -12.45
N ALA A 74 -2.06 5.31 -11.39
CA ALA A 74 -3.04 4.24 -11.20
C ALA A 74 -4.47 4.80 -11.08
N GLN A 75 -4.67 5.90 -10.36
CA GLN A 75 -5.96 6.60 -10.28
C GLN A 75 -6.43 7.10 -11.65
N ALA A 76 -5.53 7.71 -12.42
CA ALA A 76 -5.85 8.22 -13.76
C ALA A 76 -6.25 7.09 -14.71
N LEU A 77 -5.51 6.00 -14.75
CA LEU A 77 -5.82 4.83 -15.57
C LEU A 77 -7.19 4.24 -15.20
N ASN A 78 -7.48 4.07 -13.91
CA ASN A 78 -8.79 3.58 -13.48
C ASN A 78 -9.94 4.54 -13.87
N ARG A 79 -9.73 5.85 -13.85
CA ARG A 79 -10.72 6.84 -14.33
C ARG A 79 -10.95 6.77 -15.83
N LEU A 80 -9.96 6.35 -16.59
CA LEU A 80 -10.07 6.11 -18.04
C LEU A 80 -10.69 4.75 -18.38
N GLY A 81 -11.06 3.95 -17.38
CA GLY A 81 -11.68 2.64 -17.54
C GLY A 81 -10.69 1.49 -17.65
N GLU A 82 -9.39 1.76 -17.51
CA GLU A 82 -8.36 0.73 -17.48
C GLU A 82 -8.30 0.05 -16.10
N LYS A 83 -7.96 -1.23 -16.06
CA LYS A 83 -7.74 -1.97 -14.82
C LYS A 83 -6.28 -1.80 -14.36
N ALA A 84 -6.03 -0.88 -13.47
CA ALA A 84 -4.69 -0.60 -12.97
C ALA A 84 -4.58 -0.76 -11.46
N ILE A 85 -3.48 -1.33 -11.00
CA ILE A 85 -3.13 -1.53 -9.59
C ILE A 85 -1.77 -0.89 -9.35
N ALA A 86 -1.63 -0.12 -8.27
CA ALA A 86 -0.35 0.40 -7.82
C ALA A 86 0.34 -0.63 -6.91
N ALA A 87 1.53 -1.10 -7.32
CA ALA A 87 2.41 -1.89 -6.46
C ALA A 87 3.41 -0.96 -5.79
N LEU A 88 3.28 -0.75 -4.50
CA LEU A 88 4.08 0.20 -3.73
C LEU A 88 4.99 -0.52 -2.75
N ARG A 89 6.07 0.16 -2.35
CA ARG A 89 6.92 -0.32 -1.27
C ARG A 89 6.27 -0.03 0.08
N GLU A 90 6.22 -1.03 0.94
CA GLU A 90 5.80 -0.90 2.33
C GLU A 90 6.99 -0.51 3.22
N PRO A 91 6.94 0.60 3.97
CA PRO A 91 7.92 0.93 4.98
C PRO A 91 7.60 0.22 6.30
N SER A 92 8.63 -0.11 7.10
CA SER A 92 8.41 -0.63 8.45
C SER A 92 7.99 0.45 9.44
N LEU A 93 8.80 1.50 9.62
CA LEU A 93 8.52 2.61 10.55
C LEU A 93 8.13 3.91 9.84
N GLY A 94 8.31 3.99 8.53
CA GLY A 94 7.95 5.14 7.71
C GLY A 94 8.48 6.48 8.27
N PRO A 95 7.75 7.58 8.04
CA PRO A 95 8.15 8.90 8.52
C PRO A 95 7.95 9.11 10.03
N VAL A 96 7.34 8.18 10.75
CA VAL A 96 7.10 8.30 12.20
C VAL A 96 8.41 8.29 12.98
N PHE A 97 9.40 7.51 12.52
CA PHE A 97 10.72 7.39 13.15
C PHE A 97 11.85 7.59 12.13
N GLY A 98 11.85 8.67 11.41
CA GLY A 98 12.93 8.96 10.46
C GLY A 98 12.60 10.05 9.45
N ILE A 99 13.59 10.34 8.61
CA ILE A 99 13.50 11.34 7.53
C ILE A 99 13.07 10.73 6.18
N LYS A 100 12.78 9.43 6.12
CA LYS A 100 12.28 8.81 4.88
C LYS A 100 10.85 9.26 4.59
N GLY A 101 10.56 9.55 3.33
CA GLY A 101 9.21 9.82 2.87
C GLY A 101 8.26 8.66 3.13
N GLY A 102 6.98 8.97 3.35
CA GLY A 102 5.94 7.96 3.52
C GLY A 102 5.66 7.18 2.23
N ALA A 103 5.06 6.00 2.37
CA ALA A 103 4.67 5.15 1.24
C ALA A 103 3.23 5.41 0.77
N ALA A 104 2.51 6.34 1.40
CA ALA A 104 1.09 6.59 1.13
C ALA A 104 0.82 7.64 0.05
N GLY A 105 1.84 8.30 -0.50
CA GLY A 105 1.66 9.40 -1.45
C GLY A 105 1.33 10.73 -0.79
N GLY A 106 0.66 11.64 -1.49
CA GLY A 106 0.33 12.97 -0.99
C GLY A 106 -0.82 13.65 -1.74
N GLY A 107 -1.41 14.66 -1.13
CA GLY A 107 -2.54 15.39 -1.70
C GLY A 107 -3.72 14.46 -2.01
N TYR A 108 -4.22 14.50 -3.22
CA TYR A 108 -5.28 13.60 -3.72
C TYR A 108 -4.75 12.26 -4.23
N ALA A 109 -3.44 12.13 -4.46
CA ALA A 109 -2.79 10.88 -4.83
C ALA A 109 -2.29 10.15 -3.58
N GLN A 110 -3.22 9.65 -2.77
CA GLN A 110 -2.93 8.96 -1.51
C GLN A 110 -3.58 7.58 -1.45
N VAL A 111 -2.90 6.65 -0.76
CA VAL A 111 -3.47 5.38 -0.32
C VAL A 111 -3.87 5.52 1.14
N VAL A 112 -5.01 4.99 1.49
CA VAL A 112 -5.58 5.03 2.84
C VAL A 112 -5.89 3.61 3.34
N PRO A 113 -5.78 3.32 4.64
CA PRO A 113 -5.41 4.23 5.75
C PRO A 113 -3.90 4.52 5.77
N MET A 114 -3.55 5.80 5.81
CA MET A 114 -2.16 6.26 5.68
C MET A 114 -1.31 5.87 6.91
N GLU A 115 -1.89 5.94 8.08
CA GLU A 115 -1.24 5.63 9.35
C GLU A 115 -0.79 4.16 9.37
N ASP A 116 -1.66 3.25 8.98
CA ASP A 116 -1.37 1.82 8.91
C ASP A 116 -0.29 1.51 7.87
N LEU A 117 -0.36 2.16 6.69
CA LEU A 117 0.63 1.98 5.62
C LEU A 117 2.04 2.42 6.01
N ASN A 118 2.15 3.41 6.88
CA ASN A 118 3.43 3.98 7.29
C ASN A 118 3.99 3.36 8.57
N LEU A 119 3.27 2.43 9.22
CA LEU A 119 3.69 1.82 10.47
C LEU A 119 3.38 0.32 10.46
N HIS A 120 4.33 -0.50 10.01
CA HIS A 120 4.26 -1.96 10.00
C HIS A 120 2.92 -2.50 9.49
N PHE A 121 2.50 -2.08 8.35
CA PHE A 121 1.18 -2.24 7.70
C PHE A 121 0.39 -3.51 8.09
N THR A 122 0.98 -4.69 7.99
CA THR A 122 0.35 -5.96 8.36
C THR A 122 0.98 -6.63 9.60
N GLY A 123 1.90 -5.93 10.29
CA GLY A 123 2.68 -6.47 11.40
C GLY A 123 3.67 -7.56 10.95
N ASP A 124 4.87 -7.50 11.46
CA ASP A 124 5.92 -8.47 11.18
C ASP A 124 6.88 -8.59 12.37
N PHE A 125 7.95 -9.36 12.23
CA PHE A 125 8.98 -9.51 13.27
C PHE A 125 9.62 -8.18 13.66
N HIS A 126 9.76 -7.25 12.70
CA HIS A 126 10.28 -5.92 12.98
C HIS A 126 9.35 -5.10 13.86
N ALA A 127 8.04 -5.25 13.74
CA ALA A 127 7.05 -4.61 14.60
C ALA A 127 7.21 -5.07 16.06
N ILE A 128 7.31 -6.37 16.28
CA ILE A 128 7.49 -6.97 17.61
C ILE A 128 8.81 -6.49 18.24
N THR A 129 9.90 -6.54 17.47
CA THR A 129 11.23 -6.10 17.92
C THR A 129 11.24 -4.62 18.27
N SER A 130 10.63 -3.77 17.44
CA SER A 130 10.57 -2.33 17.68
C SER A 130 9.76 -1.99 18.93
N ALA A 131 8.62 -2.65 19.14
CA ALA A 131 7.79 -2.48 20.32
C ALA A 131 8.53 -2.91 21.61
N ASN A 132 9.18 -4.08 21.57
CA ASN A 132 9.96 -4.58 22.70
C ASN A 132 11.14 -3.67 23.03
N ASN A 133 11.88 -3.21 22.03
CA ASN A 133 13.02 -2.33 22.24
C ASN A 133 12.61 -0.97 22.81
N LEU A 134 11.50 -0.42 22.35
CA LEU A 134 10.97 0.82 22.93
C LEU A 134 10.59 0.63 24.39
N LEU A 135 9.86 -0.42 24.72
CA LEU A 135 9.47 -0.74 26.09
C LEU A 135 10.69 -0.97 27.00
N ALA A 136 11.72 -1.65 26.50
CA ALA A 136 12.94 -1.89 27.25
C ALA A 136 13.79 -0.62 27.47
N ALA A 137 13.61 0.41 26.66
CA ALA A 137 14.32 1.69 26.79
C ALA A 137 13.61 2.70 27.72
N MET A 138 12.37 2.42 28.09
CA MET A 138 11.56 3.24 29.03
C MET A 138 11.80 2.84 30.48
#